data_440529992bc4e9e3c75293b9db7bc2a5
#
_entry.id   440529992bc4e9e3c75293b9db7bc2a5
#
_cell.length_a   1.000
_cell.length_b   1.000
_cell.length_c   1.000
_cell.angle_alpha   90.00
_cell.angle_beta   90.00
_cell.angle_gamma   90.00
#
_symmetry.space_group_name_H-M   'P 1'
#
loop_
_entity.id
_entity.type
_entity.pdbx_description
1 polymer ?
#
loop_
_entity_poly.entity_id
_entity_poly.type
_entity_poly.pdbx_seq_one_letter_code
_entity_poly.pdbx_strand_id
1 'polypeptide(L)'
;MRAGFLGALLLLAGGYSYVAFAELSYLSSAGRLGPGFFPRIIGASLTALCAYSLYADRARAREPLSAFWRTLAAVVGLSAAFVLALELIGGLLSMIAFMAATLALLNRGRHALNALLAVALPVCFYLLFKVWLNAAMPRGMLPLPF
;
A
#
# COMPACT_ATOMS: atom_id res chain seq x y z
N MET A 1 -9.19 -16.87 -15.13
CA MET A 1 -8.50 -16.57 -13.86
C MET A 1 -8.42 -15.05 -13.56
N ARG A 2 -8.08 -14.21 -14.54
CA ARG A 2 -7.97 -12.74 -14.36
C ARG A 2 -9.30 -12.10 -13.96
N ALA A 3 -10.39 -12.45 -14.61
CA ALA A 3 -11.73 -11.96 -14.26
C ALA A 3 -12.17 -12.41 -12.86
N GLY A 4 -11.83 -13.63 -12.43
CA GLY A 4 -12.10 -14.10 -11.07
C GLY A 4 -11.29 -13.33 -10.02
N PHE A 5 -10.01 -13.04 -10.29
CA PHE A 5 -9.17 -12.20 -9.43
C PHE A 5 -9.70 -10.77 -9.34
N LEU A 6 -10.02 -10.14 -10.48
CA LEU A 6 -10.61 -8.81 -10.51
C LEU A 6 -11.98 -8.75 -9.83
N GLY A 7 -12.80 -9.81 -9.96
CA GLY A 7 -14.05 -9.95 -9.26
C GLY A 7 -13.88 -10.04 -7.74
N ALA A 8 -12.94 -10.85 -7.27
CA ALA A 8 -12.59 -10.95 -5.85
C ALA A 8 -12.07 -9.61 -5.31
N LEU A 9 -11.20 -8.95 -6.06
CA LEU A 9 -10.69 -7.62 -5.70
C LEU A 9 -11.80 -6.56 -5.65
N LEU A 10 -12.76 -6.62 -6.57
CA LEU A 10 -13.93 -5.73 -6.58
C LEU A 10 -14.82 -5.96 -5.36
N LEU A 11 -15.03 -7.22 -4.96
CA LEU A 11 -15.78 -7.55 -3.74
C LEU A 11 -15.08 -7.02 -2.49
N LEU A 12 -13.77 -7.19 -2.39
CA LEU A 12 -12.98 -6.65 -1.28
C LEU A 12 -13.00 -5.11 -1.26
N ALA A 13 -12.84 -4.47 -2.41
CA ALA A 13 -12.90 -3.01 -2.53
C ALA A 13 -14.31 -2.48 -2.18
N GLY A 14 -15.36 -3.17 -2.60
CA GLY A 14 -16.74 -2.85 -2.26
C GLY A 14 -17.03 -3.00 -0.77
N GLY A 15 -16.59 -4.09 -0.16
CA GLY A 15 -16.70 -4.32 1.28
C GLY A 15 -15.94 -3.27 2.10
N TYR A 16 -14.69 -2.96 1.70
CA TYR A 16 -13.91 -1.89 2.31
C TYR A 16 -14.62 -0.53 2.18
N SER A 17 -15.14 -0.21 1.00
CA SER A 17 -15.90 1.02 0.77
C SER A 17 -17.16 1.08 1.64
N TYR A 18 -17.90 -0.03 1.72
CA TYR A 18 -19.08 -0.11 2.57
C TYR A 18 -18.76 0.22 4.04
N VAL A 19 -17.74 -0.41 4.62
CA VAL A 19 -17.30 -0.14 5.99
C VAL A 19 -16.84 1.32 6.15
N ALA A 20 -16.08 1.85 5.18
CA ALA A 20 -15.62 3.24 5.20
C ALA A 20 -16.76 4.27 5.17
N PHE A 21 -17.86 3.95 4.47
CA PHE A 21 -19.03 4.84 4.39
C PHE A 21 -20.01 4.65 5.55
N ALA A 22 -20.14 3.42 6.07
CA ALA A 22 -21.11 3.09 7.11
C ALA A 22 -20.61 3.41 8.53
N GLU A 23 -19.34 3.09 8.81
CA GLU A 23 -18.83 3.11 10.19
C GLU A 23 -17.92 4.31 10.52
N LEU A 24 -17.25 4.89 9.51
CA LEU A 24 -16.32 5.97 9.75
C LEU A 24 -16.99 7.35 9.55
N SER A 25 -16.87 8.22 10.55
CA SER A 25 -17.40 9.58 10.47
C SER A 25 -16.61 10.43 9.47
N TYR A 26 -17.34 11.11 8.57
CA TYR A 26 -16.75 12.01 7.57
C TYR A 26 -16.12 13.26 8.19
N LEU A 27 -16.81 13.81 9.20
CA LEU A 27 -16.38 15.00 9.94
C LEU A 27 -16.06 14.62 11.38
N SER A 28 -14.98 15.18 11.90
CA SER A 28 -14.69 15.15 13.32
C SER A 28 -15.66 16.09 14.07
N SER A 29 -15.87 15.84 15.35
CA SER A 29 -16.65 16.71 16.24
C SER A 29 -16.19 18.17 16.26
N ALA A 30 -14.96 18.44 15.83
CA ALA A 30 -14.37 19.78 15.71
C ALA A 30 -14.56 20.43 14.31
N GLY A 31 -15.41 19.89 13.44
CA GLY A 31 -15.66 20.40 12.08
C GLY A 31 -14.49 20.21 11.10
N ARG A 32 -13.46 19.46 11.48
CA ARG A 32 -12.33 19.09 10.61
C ARG A 32 -12.59 17.76 9.90
N LEU A 33 -11.80 17.48 8.86
CA LEU A 33 -11.86 16.19 8.16
C LEU A 33 -11.66 15.04 9.15
N GLY A 34 -12.64 14.14 9.20
CA GLY A 34 -12.66 13.00 10.10
C GLY A 34 -11.84 11.80 9.56
N PRO A 35 -11.71 10.75 10.37
CA PRO A 35 -10.95 9.55 9.99
C PRO A 35 -11.52 8.82 8.78
N GLY A 36 -12.80 9.04 8.45
CA GLY A 36 -13.46 8.43 7.31
C GLY A 36 -13.19 9.10 5.95
N PHE A 37 -12.55 10.28 5.92
CA PHE A 37 -12.31 11.01 4.67
C PHE A 37 -11.41 10.24 3.71
N PHE A 38 -10.21 9.88 4.14
CA PHE A 38 -9.25 9.14 3.32
C PHE A 38 -9.73 7.73 2.95
N PRO A 39 -10.25 6.91 3.88
CA PRO A 39 -10.80 5.60 3.56
C PRO A 39 -11.91 5.64 2.50
N ARG A 40 -12.79 6.64 2.54
CA ARG A 40 -13.86 6.79 1.54
C ARG A 40 -13.32 7.09 0.15
N ILE A 41 -12.35 8.01 0.02
CA ILE A 41 -11.73 8.33 -1.27
C ILE A 41 -10.99 7.10 -1.82
N ILE A 42 -10.20 6.43 -0.97
CA ILE A 42 -9.45 5.23 -1.37
C ILE A 42 -10.41 4.13 -1.80
N GLY A 43 -11.44 3.85 -1.00
CA GLY A 43 -12.43 2.82 -1.30
C GLY A 43 -13.19 3.09 -2.59
N ALA A 44 -13.69 4.31 -2.77
CA ALA A 44 -14.39 4.71 -3.98
C ALA A 44 -13.50 4.63 -5.22
N SER A 45 -12.27 5.15 -5.14
CA SER A 45 -11.29 5.11 -6.23
C SER A 45 -10.91 3.67 -6.59
N LEU A 46 -10.66 2.82 -5.59
CA LEU A 46 -10.30 1.42 -5.80
C LEU A 46 -11.46 0.65 -6.45
N THR A 47 -12.68 0.85 -5.97
CA THR A 47 -13.89 0.22 -6.54
C THR A 47 -14.11 0.66 -7.98
N ALA A 48 -13.97 1.95 -8.28
CA ALA A 48 -14.10 2.49 -9.64
C ALA A 48 -13.01 1.92 -10.57
N LEU A 49 -11.75 1.86 -10.13
CA LEU A 49 -10.65 1.30 -10.92
C LEU A 49 -10.82 -0.21 -11.16
N CYS A 50 -11.28 -0.97 -10.16
CA CYS A 50 -11.56 -2.40 -10.32
C CYS A 50 -12.71 -2.64 -11.30
N ALA A 51 -13.80 -1.87 -11.20
CA ALA A 51 -14.93 -1.94 -12.12
C ALA A 51 -14.52 -1.59 -13.56
N TYR A 52 -13.76 -0.51 -13.74
CA TYR A 52 -13.21 -0.11 -15.02
C TYR A 52 -12.28 -1.20 -15.61
N SER A 53 -11.39 -1.75 -14.78
CA SER A 53 -10.48 -2.83 -15.20
C SER A 53 -11.25 -4.07 -15.63
N LEU A 54 -12.32 -4.43 -14.91
CA LEU A 54 -13.17 -5.57 -15.28
C LEU A 54 -13.91 -5.32 -16.60
N TYR A 55 -14.37 -4.10 -16.84
CA TYR A 55 -14.97 -3.70 -18.11
C TYR A 55 -13.97 -3.73 -19.27
N ALA A 56 -12.79 -3.15 -19.06
CA ALA A 56 -11.73 -3.09 -20.08
C ALA A 56 -11.13 -4.46 -20.41
N ASP A 57 -11.07 -5.37 -19.43
CA ASP A 57 -10.53 -6.73 -19.62
C ASP A 57 -11.44 -7.63 -20.49
N ARG A 58 -12.72 -7.27 -20.64
CA ARG A 58 -13.64 -7.95 -21.56
C ARG A 58 -13.24 -7.79 -23.04
N ALA A 59 -12.53 -6.70 -23.35
CA ALA A 59 -12.12 -6.35 -24.71
C ALA A 59 -10.68 -6.79 -25.07
N ARG A 60 -9.89 -7.27 -24.09
CA ARG A 60 -8.47 -7.64 -24.29
C ARG A 60 -8.29 -9.14 -24.36
N ALA A 61 -7.43 -9.57 -25.31
CA ALA A 61 -6.98 -10.95 -25.41
C ALA A 61 -6.30 -11.41 -24.10
N ARG A 62 -6.61 -12.63 -23.67
CA ARG A 62 -6.13 -13.23 -22.43
C ARG A 62 -4.62 -13.44 -22.50
N GLU A 63 -3.85 -12.56 -21.91
CA GLU A 63 -2.43 -12.86 -21.63
C GLU A 63 -2.32 -13.88 -20.50
N PRO A 64 -1.42 -14.87 -20.61
CA PRO A 64 -1.25 -15.88 -19.56
C PRO A 64 -0.67 -15.23 -18.30
N LEU A 65 -1.37 -15.37 -17.18
CA LEU A 65 -0.93 -14.90 -15.85
C LEU A 65 0.35 -15.62 -15.37
N SER A 66 0.76 -16.69 -16.05
CA SER A 66 1.84 -17.57 -15.60
C SER A 66 3.22 -16.90 -15.51
N ALA A 67 3.48 -15.85 -16.31
CA ALA A 67 4.78 -15.19 -16.32
C ALA A 67 5.04 -14.30 -15.07
N PHE A 68 3.99 -13.73 -14.49
CA PHE A 68 4.12 -12.76 -13.39
C PHE A 68 3.72 -13.30 -12.01
N TRP A 69 3.24 -14.54 -11.94
CA TRP A 69 2.79 -15.15 -10.68
C TRP A 69 3.87 -15.13 -9.59
N ARG A 70 5.11 -15.47 -9.94
CA ARG A 70 6.22 -15.49 -8.97
C ARG A 70 6.53 -14.10 -8.41
N THR A 71 6.53 -13.10 -9.28
CA THR A 71 6.75 -11.70 -8.88
C THR A 71 5.59 -11.18 -8.02
N LEU A 72 4.35 -11.50 -8.40
CA LEU A 72 3.17 -11.14 -7.63
C LEU A 72 3.20 -11.77 -6.24
N ALA A 73 3.47 -13.07 -6.15
CA ALA A 73 3.58 -13.79 -4.87
C ALA A 73 4.71 -13.22 -4.00
N ALA A 74 5.85 -12.88 -4.60
CA ALA A 74 6.97 -12.27 -3.89
C ALA A 74 6.62 -10.87 -3.34
N VAL A 75 5.92 -10.02 -4.12
CA VAL A 75 5.49 -8.70 -3.66
C VAL A 75 4.44 -8.82 -2.54
N VAL A 76 3.48 -9.74 -2.66
CA VAL A 76 2.48 -9.99 -1.60
C VAL A 76 3.16 -10.48 -0.33
N GLY A 77 4.09 -11.45 -0.44
CA GLY A 77 4.85 -11.95 0.71
C GLY A 77 5.70 -10.85 1.36
N LEU A 78 6.34 -10.01 0.54
CA LEU A 78 7.12 -8.87 1.02
C LEU A 78 6.25 -7.84 1.74
N SER A 79 5.03 -7.59 1.23
CA SER A 79 4.06 -6.69 1.89
C SER A 79 3.60 -7.25 3.24
N ALA A 80 3.35 -8.55 3.34
CA ALA A 80 3.04 -9.20 4.62
C ALA A 80 4.22 -9.10 5.60
N ALA A 81 5.45 -9.36 5.12
CA ALA A 81 6.65 -9.20 5.93
C ALA A 81 6.86 -7.75 6.40
N PHE A 82 6.51 -6.76 5.58
CA PHE A 82 6.56 -5.35 5.95
C PHE A 82 5.64 -5.04 7.13
N VAL A 83 4.41 -5.57 7.14
CA VAL A 83 3.46 -5.35 8.26
C VAL A 83 4.03 -5.91 9.56
N LEU A 84 4.62 -7.11 9.53
CA LEU A 84 5.29 -7.69 10.70
C LEU A 84 6.52 -6.88 11.12
N ALA A 85 7.30 -6.41 10.16
CA ALA A 85 8.47 -5.58 10.41
C ALA A 85 8.12 -4.24 11.06
N LEU A 86 6.95 -3.64 10.75
CA LEU A 86 6.47 -2.42 11.39
C LEU A 86 6.39 -2.54 12.91
N GLU A 87 5.92 -3.67 13.40
CA GLU A 87 5.79 -3.92 14.85
C GLU A 87 7.15 -4.20 15.51
N LEU A 88 8.07 -4.85 14.78
CA LEU A 88 9.36 -5.28 15.33
C LEU A 88 10.41 -4.15 15.35
N ILE A 89 10.64 -3.53 14.20
CA ILE A 89 11.75 -2.59 13.98
C ILE A 89 11.30 -1.12 13.78
N GLY A 90 9.99 -0.88 13.78
CA GLY A 90 9.43 0.46 13.64
C GLY A 90 9.28 0.93 12.19
N GLY A 91 8.62 2.09 12.02
CA GLY A 91 8.15 2.56 10.71
C GLY A 91 9.26 2.85 9.70
N LEU A 92 10.29 3.63 10.10
CA LEU A 92 11.34 4.08 9.17
C LEU A 92 12.17 2.93 8.62
N LEU A 93 12.65 2.06 9.50
CA LEU A 93 13.51 0.93 9.08
C LEU A 93 12.73 -0.10 8.25
N SER A 94 11.47 -0.35 8.61
CA SER A 94 10.60 -1.23 7.83
C SER A 94 10.36 -0.69 6.43
N MET A 95 10.13 0.62 6.26
CA MET A 95 9.99 1.26 4.95
C MET A 95 11.26 1.14 4.11
N ILE A 96 12.44 1.36 4.71
CA ILE A 96 13.74 1.23 4.02
C ILE A 96 13.94 -0.22 3.57
N ALA A 97 13.74 -1.19 4.46
CA ALA A 97 13.90 -2.61 4.16
C ALA A 97 12.92 -3.07 3.06
N PHE A 98 11.65 -2.70 3.16
CA PHE A 98 10.64 -3.01 2.16
C PHE A 98 10.97 -2.40 0.79
N MET A 99 11.35 -1.12 0.76
CA MET A 99 11.71 -0.44 -0.48
C MET A 99 12.95 -1.04 -1.12
N ALA A 100 13.99 -1.34 -0.32
CA ALA A 100 15.20 -1.98 -0.80
C ALA A 100 14.91 -3.36 -1.40
N ALA A 101 14.15 -4.20 -0.71
CA ALA A 101 13.78 -5.53 -1.17
C ALA A 101 12.91 -5.48 -2.43
N THR A 102 11.92 -4.58 -2.47
CA THR A 102 11.05 -4.40 -3.65
C THR A 102 11.83 -3.93 -4.87
N LEU A 103 12.72 -2.95 -4.71
CA LEU A 103 13.55 -2.44 -5.80
C LEU A 103 14.58 -3.47 -6.27
N ALA A 104 15.17 -4.25 -5.36
CA ALA A 104 16.07 -5.34 -5.72
C ALA A 104 15.36 -6.43 -6.54
N LEU A 105 14.09 -6.70 -6.23
CA LEU A 105 13.28 -7.69 -6.93
C LEU A 105 12.84 -7.21 -8.31
N LEU A 106 12.35 -5.96 -8.40
CA LEU A 106 11.69 -5.43 -9.60
C LEU A 106 12.62 -4.67 -10.54
N ASN A 107 13.64 -4.00 -10.02
CA ASN A 107 14.55 -3.14 -10.78
C ASN A 107 15.99 -3.68 -10.76
N ARG A 108 16.18 -4.87 -11.32
CA ARG A 108 17.50 -5.51 -11.40
C ARG A 108 18.45 -4.71 -12.30
N GLY A 109 19.70 -4.55 -11.85
CA GLY A 109 20.77 -3.91 -12.63
C GLY A 109 21.04 -2.44 -12.33
N ARG A 110 20.22 -1.75 -11.54
CA ARG A 110 20.45 -0.35 -11.15
C ARG A 110 20.70 -0.21 -9.64
N HIS A 111 21.71 -0.92 -9.13
CA HIS A 111 21.95 -1.06 -7.68
C HIS A 111 22.13 0.28 -6.97
N ALA A 112 22.91 1.21 -7.54
CA ALA A 112 23.14 2.53 -6.94
C ALA A 112 21.86 3.37 -6.84
N LEU A 113 21.04 3.39 -7.91
CA LEU A 113 19.77 4.10 -7.92
C LEU A 113 18.78 3.47 -6.92
N ASN A 114 18.75 2.14 -6.86
CA ASN A 114 17.88 1.41 -5.94
C ASN A 114 18.24 1.70 -4.47
N ALA A 115 19.54 1.71 -4.15
CA ALA A 115 20.02 2.05 -2.81
C ALA A 115 19.66 3.50 -2.44
N LEU A 116 19.88 4.44 -3.36
CA LEU A 116 19.50 5.83 -3.14
C LEU A 116 18.00 5.98 -2.88
N LEU A 117 17.16 5.40 -3.74
CA LEU A 117 15.70 5.49 -3.61
C LEU A 117 15.19 4.76 -2.37
N ALA A 118 15.78 3.61 -2.04
CA ALA A 118 15.40 2.83 -0.86
C ALA A 118 15.60 3.58 0.46
N VAL A 119 16.53 4.53 0.49
CA VAL A 119 16.77 5.38 1.68
C VAL A 119 16.08 6.73 1.54
N ALA A 120 16.26 7.41 0.41
CA ALA A 120 15.79 8.78 0.23
C ALA A 120 14.25 8.90 0.35
N LEU A 121 13.49 7.99 -0.28
CA LEU A 121 12.03 8.05 -0.24
C LEU A 121 11.47 7.81 1.17
N PRO A 122 11.83 6.73 1.90
CA PRO A 122 11.37 6.54 3.27
C PRO A 122 11.78 7.66 4.22
N VAL A 123 12.98 8.20 4.09
CA VAL A 123 13.43 9.34 4.92
C VAL A 123 12.61 10.57 4.61
N CYS A 124 12.33 10.87 3.33
CA CYS A 124 11.49 11.98 2.92
C CYS A 124 10.06 11.84 3.50
N PHE A 125 9.46 10.65 3.38
CA PHE A 125 8.15 10.37 3.99
C PHE A 125 8.18 10.49 5.52
N TYR A 126 9.21 9.95 6.16
CA TYR A 126 9.36 10.05 7.60
C TYR A 126 9.43 11.52 8.07
N LEU A 127 10.24 12.35 7.42
CA LEU A 127 10.34 13.78 7.72
C LEU A 127 9.01 14.50 7.48
N LEU A 128 8.34 14.20 6.36
CA LEU A 128 7.05 14.77 6.04
C LEU A 128 6.01 14.46 7.12
N PHE A 129 5.88 13.19 7.49
CA PHE A 129 4.84 12.77 8.43
C PHE A 129 5.19 13.13 9.89
N LYS A 130 6.44 12.92 10.31
CA LYS A 130 6.85 13.18 11.70
C LYS A 130 7.07 14.66 11.98
N VAL A 131 7.72 15.38 11.07
CA VAL A 131 8.11 16.78 11.30
C VAL A 131 7.02 17.76 10.84
N TRP A 132 6.48 17.57 9.65
CA TRP A 132 5.48 18.48 9.08
C TRP A 132 4.06 18.21 9.61
N LEU A 133 3.65 16.93 9.58
CA LEU A 133 2.29 16.55 9.97
C LEU A 133 2.17 16.24 11.47
N ASN A 134 3.28 16.13 12.19
CA ASN A 134 3.32 15.69 13.60
C ASN A 134 2.49 14.41 13.86
N ALA A 135 2.50 13.50 12.88
CA ALA A 135 1.76 12.25 12.94
C ALA A 135 2.49 11.23 13.80
N ALA A 136 1.75 10.53 14.64
CA ALA A 136 2.30 9.42 15.41
C ALA A 136 2.67 8.26 14.47
N MET A 137 3.96 7.93 14.39
CA MET A 137 4.41 6.75 13.67
C MET A 137 4.55 5.55 14.60
N PRO A 138 4.34 4.32 14.10
CA PRO A 138 4.54 3.11 14.88
C PRO A 138 5.98 3.06 15.42
N ARG A 139 6.09 3.04 16.74
CA ARG A 139 7.36 2.78 17.43
C ARG A 139 7.51 1.27 17.46
N GLY A 140 8.57 0.74 16.87
CA GLY A 140 8.88 -0.69 16.96
C GLY A 140 9.14 -1.12 18.42
N MET A 141 9.18 -2.43 18.64
CA MET A 141 9.57 -2.99 19.94
C MET A 141 11.02 -2.69 20.31
N LEU A 142 11.87 -2.42 19.32
CA LEU A 142 13.24 -2.01 19.55
C LEU A 142 13.30 -0.53 19.98
N PRO A 143 13.95 -0.21 21.11
CA PRO A 143 14.09 1.17 21.61
C PRO A 143 15.10 1.94 20.76
N LEU A 144 14.75 2.22 19.51
CA LEU A 144 15.57 3.04 18.63
C LEU A 144 15.23 4.52 18.84
N PRO A 145 16.21 5.42 18.80
CA PRO A 145 16.05 6.85 19.21
C PRO A 145 15.31 7.72 18.16
N PHE A 146 14.63 7.14 17.16
CA PHE A 146 13.91 7.87 16.10
C PHE A 146 12.45 7.51 15.98
#